data_c6bbf10dd7834a4c383c4327f7cc71e0
#
_entry.id   c6bbf10dd7834a4c383c4327f7cc71e0
#
_cell.length_a   1.000
_cell.length_b   1.000
_cell.length_c   1.000
_cell.angle_alpha   90.00
_cell.angle_beta   90.00
_cell.angle_gamma   90.00
#
_symmetry.space_group_name_H-M   'P 1'
#
loop_
_entity.id
_entity.type
_entity.pdbx_description
1 polymer ?
#
loop_
_entity_poly.entity_id
_entity_poly.type
_entity_poly.pdbx_seq_one_letter_code
_entity_poly.pdbx_strand_id
1 'polypeptide(L)'
;KGSFDWHSAEHHVGAQLYVQNNFLQLNDALGIPNSLYQKSRHNFRIEPYYAYEGTRLRVHVGVNFDLNIGKGHQILSKTENVSFAPSPHINLEAQIAKQWLTIYADIEGSLGFGSLQSYMEENRYSMIHAGIIRPCAPYTPVDAELGFHIRPHRDVLIEIHGGYAFRTEDLSKVNE
;
A
#
# COMPACT_ATOMS: atom_id res chain seq x y z
N LYS A 1 4.33 -11.44 8.59
CA LYS A 1 5.43 -10.77 7.91
C LYS A 1 6.67 -11.63 8.04
N GLY A 2 7.40 -11.88 6.97
CA GLY A 2 8.69 -12.55 6.92
C GLY A 2 9.66 -11.72 6.11
N SER A 3 10.97 -11.85 6.37
CA SER A 3 12.00 -11.20 5.58
C SER A 3 13.21 -12.11 5.46
N PHE A 4 13.87 -12.02 4.33
CA PHE A 4 15.18 -12.56 4.08
C PHE A 4 16.09 -11.40 3.68
N ASP A 5 17.23 -11.29 4.31
CA ASP A 5 18.20 -10.24 4.05
C ASP A 5 19.61 -10.81 4.06
N TRP A 6 20.37 -10.50 3.04
CA TRP A 6 21.80 -10.75 2.93
C TRP A 6 22.51 -9.42 2.86
N HIS A 7 23.49 -9.21 3.74
CA HIS A 7 24.23 -7.97 3.83
C HIS A 7 25.73 -8.18 3.67
N SER A 8 26.38 -7.23 3.06
CA SER A 8 27.83 -7.15 2.93
C SER A 8 28.27 -5.69 3.04
N ALA A 9 28.91 -5.34 4.15
CA ALA A 9 29.28 -3.97 4.50
C ALA A 9 28.06 -3.02 4.45
N GLU A 10 28.05 -2.08 3.50
CA GLU A 10 26.99 -1.07 3.32
C GLU A 10 25.88 -1.53 2.35
N HIS A 11 25.98 -2.75 1.80
CA HIS A 11 25.05 -3.26 0.78
C HIS A 11 24.14 -4.34 1.34
N HIS A 12 22.86 -4.23 1.08
CA HIS A 12 21.83 -5.17 1.47
C HIS A 12 21.04 -5.61 0.24
N VAL A 13 20.79 -6.90 0.13
CA VAL A 13 19.91 -7.48 -0.88
C VAL A 13 18.95 -8.41 -0.18
N GLY A 14 17.67 -8.22 -0.39
CA GLY A 14 16.70 -9.01 0.35
C GLY A 14 15.35 -9.12 -0.33
N ALA A 15 14.45 -9.79 0.38
CA ALA A 15 13.05 -9.85 0.01
C ALA A 15 12.18 -9.81 1.27
N GLN A 16 11.13 -9.02 1.22
CA GLN A 16 10.09 -8.99 2.25
C GLN A 16 8.85 -9.71 1.76
N LEU A 17 8.24 -10.51 2.63
CA LEU A 17 6.97 -11.17 2.40
C LEU A 17 5.95 -10.65 3.40
N TYR A 18 4.84 -10.20 2.90
CA TYR A 18 3.71 -9.77 3.71
C TYR A 18 2.46 -10.55 3.31
N VAL A 19 1.75 -11.09 4.30
CA VAL A 19 0.49 -11.79 4.10
C VAL A 19 -0.54 -11.22 5.06
N GLN A 20 -1.68 -10.83 4.52
CA GLN A 20 -2.82 -10.35 5.29
C GLN A 20 -4.08 -11.09 4.85
N ASN A 21 -4.80 -11.64 5.83
CA ASN A 21 -6.07 -12.31 5.60
C ASN A 21 -7.17 -11.54 6.32
N ASN A 22 -8.17 -11.11 5.58
CA ASN A 22 -9.35 -10.45 6.11
C ASN A 22 -10.56 -11.36 5.92
N PHE A 23 -11.25 -11.66 7.01
CA PHE A 23 -12.50 -12.41 7.02
C PHE A 23 -13.61 -11.50 7.52
N LEU A 24 -14.69 -11.40 6.77
CA LEU A 24 -15.86 -10.67 7.19
C LEU A 24 -16.97 -11.66 7.53
N GLN A 25 -17.43 -11.63 8.77
CA GLN A 25 -18.68 -12.26 9.20
C GLN A 25 -19.69 -11.17 9.53
N LEU A 26 -20.68 -10.99 8.69
CA LEU A 26 -21.83 -10.16 9.02
C LEU A 26 -22.88 -11.04 9.70
N ASN A 27 -23.32 -10.63 10.88
CA ASN A 27 -24.44 -11.28 11.55
C ASN A 27 -25.72 -11.03 10.74
N ASP A 28 -26.57 -12.06 10.61
CA ASP A 28 -27.87 -12.02 9.93
C ASP A 28 -28.82 -10.95 10.51
N ALA A 29 -28.47 -10.36 11.66
CA ALA A 29 -29.22 -9.30 12.33
C ALA A 29 -29.45 -8.04 11.46
N LEU A 30 -28.65 -7.83 10.41
CA LEU A 30 -28.80 -6.68 9.52
C LEU A 30 -29.73 -6.95 8.31
N GLY A 31 -30.28 -8.16 8.17
CA GLY A 31 -31.16 -8.50 7.05
C GLY A 31 -30.50 -8.47 5.67
N ILE A 32 -29.15 -8.40 5.64
CA ILE A 32 -28.41 -8.39 4.39
C ILE A 32 -28.13 -9.84 3.99
N PRO A 33 -28.58 -10.28 2.80
CA PRO A 33 -28.30 -11.63 2.36
C PRO A 33 -26.79 -11.90 2.30
N ASN A 34 -26.37 -13.03 2.85
CA ASN A 34 -24.98 -13.50 2.83
C ASN A 34 -24.36 -13.60 1.41
N SER A 35 -25.18 -13.49 0.37
CA SER A 35 -24.78 -13.56 -1.03
C SER A 35 -24.25 -12.24 -1.61
N LEU A 36 -24.39 -11.12 -0.87
CA LEU A 36 -24.13 -9.78 -1.42
C LEU A 36 -22.78 -9.19 -1.05
N TYR A 37 -21.95 -9.88 -0.25
CA TYR A 37 -20.69 -9.32 0.21
C TYR A 37 -19.51 -10.29 0.12
N GLN A 38 -18.34 -9.71 0.09
CA GLN A 38 -17.09 -10.44 0.00
C GLN A 38 -16.77 -11.10 1.36
N LYS A 39 -16.78 -12.44 1.40
CA LYS A 39 -16.56 -13.23 2.63
C LYS A 39 -15.11 -13.28 3.08
N SER A 40 -14.18 -13.26 2.15
CA SER A 40 -12.76 -13.32 2.48
C SER A 40 -11.92 -12.58 1.46
N ARG A 41 -10.83 -12.04 1.93
CA ARG A 41 -9.83 -11.36 1.11
C ARG A 41 -8.44 -11.75 1.60
N HIS A 42 -7.61 -12.19 0.69
CA HIS A 42 -6.25 -12.59 0.95
C HIS A 42 -5.32 -11.68 0.16
N ASN A 43 -4.41 -11.04 0.86
CA ASN A 43 -3.43 -10.12 0.28
C ASN A 43 -2.04 -10.70 0.51
N PHE A 44 -1.29 -10.75 -0.55
CA PHE A 44 0.11 -11.16 -0.55
C PHE A 44 0.92 -10.05 -1.17
N ARG A 45 2.02 -9.66 -0.53
CA ARG A 45 3.02 -8.76 -1.08
C ARG A 45 4.36 -9.41 -0.99
N ILE A 46 5.10 -9.38 -2.08
CA ILE A 46 6.52 -9.73 -2.14
C ILE A 46 7.26 -8.50 -2.62
N GLU A 47 8.30 -8.12 -1.91
CA GLU A 47 9.15 -7.00 -2.23
C GLU A 47 10.60 -7.46 -2.27
N PRO A 48 11.17 -7.83 -3.43
CA PRO A 48 12.61 -7.89 -3.60
C PRO A 48 13.18 -6.48 -3.59
N TYR A 49 14.29 -6.31 -2.88
CA TYR A 49 14.91 -5.00 -2.73
C TYR A 49 16.43 -5.08 -2.70
N TYR A 50 17.03 -3.95 -3.03
CA TYR A 50 18.41 -3.62 -2.78
C TYR A 50 18.47 -2.36 -1.92
N ALA A 51 19.33 -2.35 -0.91
CA ALA A 51 19.58 -1.15 -0.12
C ALA A 51 21.10 -0.90 0.02
N TYR A 52 21.43 0.38 0.06
CA TYR A 52 22.75 0.87 0.36
C TYR A 52 22.68 1.80 1.58
N GLU A 53 23.44 1.49 2.62
CA GLU A 53 23.45 2.25 3.87
C GLU A 53 24.84 2.82 4.14
N GLY A 54 25.17 3.91 3.46
CA GLY A 54 26.38 4.66 3.69
C GLY A 54 26.19 5.77 4.74
N THR A 55 27.29 6.38 5.16
CA THR A 55 27.27 7.43 6.19
C THR A 55 26.56 8.71 5.78
N ARG A 56 26.48 9.01 4.50
CA ARG A 56 25.86 10.23 3.94
C ARG A 56 24.74 9.95 2.94
N LEU A 57 24.68 8.75 2.44
CA LEU A 57 23.70 8.35 1.44
C LEU A 57 23.09 7.04 1.87
N ARG A 58 21.75 7.01 1.90
CA ARG A 58 20.97 5.81 2.04
C ARG A 58 20.09 5.68 0.81
N VAL A 59 20.05 4.50 0.26
CA VAL A 59 19.27 4.18 -0.92
C VAL A 59 18.55 2.87 -0.67
N HIS A 60 17.26 2.85 -0.86
CA HIS A 60 16.47 1.63 -0.91
C HIS A 60 15.73 1.60 -2.24
N VAL A 61 15.88 0.53 -2.99
CA VAL A 61 15.19 0.32 -4.26
C VAL A 61 14.57 -1.06 -4.25
N GLY A 62 13.27 -1.11 -4.29
CA GLY A 62 12.48 -2.32 -4.33
C GLY A 62 11.33 -2.23 -5.33
N VAL A 63 10.70 -3.36 -5.55
CA VAL A 63 9.46 -3.46 -6.33
C VAL A 63 8.45 -4.27 -5.51
N ASN A 64 7.33 -3.67 -5.20
CA ASN A 64 6.21 -4.34 -4.58
C ASN A 64 5.44 -5.14 -5.64
N PHE A 65 5.24 -6.42 -5.40
CA PHE A 65 4.34 -7.28 -6.15
C PHE A 65 3.15 -7.62 -5.28
N ASP A 66 2.06 -6.88 -5.46
CA ASP A 66 0.84 -7.06 -4.71
C ASP A 66 -0.10 -8.04 -5.44
N LEU A 67 -0.53 -9.08 -4.76
CA LEU A 67 -1.55 -10.02 -5.21
C LEU A 67 -2.72 -10.00 -4.23
N ASN A 68 -3.88 -9.70 -4.74
CA ASN A 68 -5.12 -9.67 -3.99
C ASN A 68 -6.08 -10.74 -4.54
N ILE A 69 -6.53 -11.63 -3.67
CA ILE A 69 -7.49 -12.69 -4.02
C ILE A 69 -8.71 -12.50 -3.15
N GLY A 70 -9.82 -12.10 -3.76
CA GLY A 70 -11.10 -11.91 -3.08
C GLY A 70 -12.12 -12.97 -3.50
N LYS A 71 -12.82 -13.57 -2.54
CA LYS A 71 -14.00 -14.40 -2.80
C LYS A 71 -15.24 -13.61 -2.44
N GLY A 72 -16.03 -13.25 -3.45
CA GLY A 72 -17.28 -12.54 -3.29
C GLY A 72 -18.41 -13.26 -4.00
N HIS A 73 -19.65 -13.01 -3.56
CA HIS A 73 -20.85 -13.36 -4.33
C HIS A 73 -21.38 -12.06 -4.95
N GLN A 74 -21.42 -11.99 -6.25
CA GLN A 74 -22.33 -11.07 -6.94
C GLN A 74 -23.68 -11.77 -7.13
N ILE A 75 -24.75 -10.99 -7.15
CA ILE A 75 -26.14 -11.50 -7.29
C ILE A 75 -26.32 -12.42 -8.52
N LEU A 76 -25.42 -12.33 -9.50
CA LEU A 76 -25.53 -13.05 -10.78
C LEU A 76 -24.33 -13.95 -11.13
N SER A 77 -23.23 -13.90 -10.42
CA SER A 77 -22.09 -14.79 -10.70
C SER A 77 -21.16 -14.96 -9.49
N LYS A 78 -20.61 -16.16 -9.36
CA LYS A 78 -19.45 -16.39 -8.49
C LYS A 78 -18.25 -15.77 -9.16
N THR A 79 -17.77 -14.65 -8.69
CA THR A 79 -16.58 -14.00 -9.24
C THR A 79 -15.45 -14.11 -8.23
N GLU A 80 -14.39 -14.81 -8.61
CA GLU A 80 -13.11 -14.71 -7.92
C GLU A 80 -12.41 -13.48 -8.51
N ASN A 81 -12.24 -12.44 -7.72
CA ASN A 81 -11.48 -11.27 -8.14
C ASN A 81 -10.02 -11.48 -7.74
N VAL A 82 -9.18 -11.65 -8.73
CA VAL A 82 -7.73 -11.66 -8.57
C VAL A 82 -7.19 -10.38 -9.16
N SER A 83 -6.51 -9.60 -8.35
CA SER A 83 -5.84 -8.38 -8.80
C SER A 83 -4.35 -8.50 -8.52
N PHE A 84 -3.54 -8.22 -9.54
CA PHE A 84 -2.09 -8.18 -9.43
C PHE A 84 -1.61 -6.79 -9.83
N ALA A 85 -0.77 -6.19 -9.00
CA ALA A 85 -0.27 -4.85 -9.24
C ALA A 85 1.21 -4.74 -8.82
N PRO A 86 2.13 -4.56 -9.78
CA PRO A 86 3.50 -4.19 -9.47
C PRO A 86 3.57 -2.69 -9.19
N SER A 87 4.37 -2.31 -8.20
CA SER A 87 4.60 -0.90 -7.88
C SER A 87 6.03 -0.65 -7.38
N PRO A 88 6.61 0.53 -7.64
CA PRO A 88 7.93 0.87 -7.15
C PRO A 88 7.93 1.08 -5.65
N HIS A 89 9.07 0.83 -5.02
CA HIS A 89 9.39 1.28 -3.68
C HIS A 89 10.82 1.79 -3.67
N ILE A 90 10.99 3.10 -3.69
CA ILE A 90 12.29 3.77 -3.76
C ILE A 90 12.35 4.79 -2.64
N ASN A 91 13.31 4.65 -1.76
CA ASN A 91 13.62 5.63 -0.74
C ASN A 91 15.08 6.07 -0.88
N LEU A 92 15.28 7.37 -0.96
CA LEU A 92 16.58 8.01 -1.09
C LEU A 92 16.72 9.03 0.03
N GLU A 93 17.80 8.99 0.75
CA GLU A 93 18.16 9.97 1.76
C GLU A 93 19.62 10.38 1.58
N ALA A 94 19.86 11.66 1.36
CA ALA A 94 21.19 12.21 1.17
C ALA A 94 21.48 13.33 2.16
N GLN A 95 22.52 13.16 2.97
CA GLN A 95 23.02 14.19 3.86
C GLN A 95 23.98 15.10 3.12
N ILE A 96 23.49 16.27 2.69
CA ILE A 96 24.24 17.23 1.88
C ILE A 96 25.24 18.03 2.73
N ALA A 97 24.79 18.50 3.87
CA ALA A 97 25.64 19.21 4.79
C ALA A 97 25.67 18.52 6.14
N LYS A 98 26.86 18.34 6.68
CA LYS A 98 27.03 17.66 7.96
C LYS A 98 26.09 18.26 9.01
N GLN A 99 25.19 17.42 9.51
CA GLN A 99 24.31 17.66 10.65
C GLN A 99 23.12 18.61 10.42
N TRP A 100 23.07 19.42 9.37
CA TRP A 100 22.01 20.41 9.28
C TRP A 100 21.12 20.35 8.02
N LEU A 101 21.50 19.64 6.95
CA LEU A 101 20.68 19.50 5.74
C LEU A 101 20.68 18.07 5.22
N THR A 102 19.49 17.47 5.18
CA THR A 102 19.22 16.19 4.54
C THR A 102 18.15 16.38 3.50
N ILE A 103 18.36 15.82 2.32
CA ILE A 103 17.36 15.73 1.26
C ILE A 103 16.86 14.30 1.23
N TYR A 104 15.57 14.13 1.10
CA TYR A 104 14.96 12.81 0.91
C TYR A 104 14.01 12.80 -0.28
N ALA A 105 13.89 11.65 -0.90
CA ALA A 105 12.89 11.36 -1.90
C ALA A 105 12.30 9.97 -1.60
N ASP A 106 11.00 9.89 -1.59
CA ASP A 106 10.25 8.65 -1.39
C ASP A 106 9.30 8.44 -2.56
N ILE A 107 9.34 7.27 -3.14
CA ILE A 107 8.44 6.87 -4.22
C ILE A 107 7.90 5.50 -3.85
N GLU A 108 6.64 5.44 -3.49
CA GLU A 108 5.99 4.20 -3.14
C GLU A 108 4.72 4.03 -3.99
N GLY A 109 4.49 2.83 -4.44
CA GLY A 109 3.21 2.45 -4.99
C GLY A 109 2.59 1.35 -4.15
N SER A 110 1.28 1.27 -4.18
CA SER A 110 0.56 0.27 -3.41
C SER A 110 -0.77 -0.12 -4.02
N LEU A 111 -1.13 -1.38 -3.85
CA LEU A 111 -2.50 -1.83 -4.03
C LEU A 111 -3.22 -1.72 -2.69
N GLY A 112 -4.14 -0.77 -2.59
CA GLY A 112 -4.91 -0.54 -1.38
C GLY A 112 -5.80 -1.72 -1.04
N PHE A 113 -5.94 -1.96 0.24
CA PHE A 113 -6.85 -2.98 0.74
C PHE A 113 -8.16 -2.30 1.15
N GLY A 114 -9.07 -2.08 0.17
CA GLY A 114 -10.41 -1.66 0.51
C GLY A 114 -11.07 -2.72 1.38
N SER A 115 -11.06 -2.58 2.69
CA SER A 115 -11.89 -3.38 3.57
C SER A 115 -13.26 -2.74 3.68
N LEU A 116 -14.30 -3.53 3.93
CA LEU A 116 -15.61 -2.96 4.23
C LEU A 116 -15.54 -2.03 5.44
N GLN A 117 -14.68 -2.33 6.39
CA GLN A 117 -14.44 -1.49 7.56
C GLN A 117 -13.88 -0.13 7.17
N SER A 118 -12.84 -0.05 6.32
CA SER A 118 -12.30 1.24 5.87
C SER A 118 -13.32 2.03 5.06
N TYR A 119 -14.11 1.35 4.23
CA TYR A 119 -15.20 2.00 3.51
C TYR A 119 -16.28 2.57 4.45
N MET A 120 -16.64 1.85 5.51
CA MET A 120 -17.60 2.32 6.52
C MET A 120 -17.03 3.43 7.40
N GLU A 121 -15.73 3.44 7.66
CA GLU A 121 -15.05 4.50 8.39
C GLU A 121 -15.01 5.80 7.58
N GLU A 122 -14.73 5.71 6.28
CA GLU A 122 -14.75 6.86 5.36
C GLU A 122 -16.16 7.38 5.09
N ASN A 123 -17.13 6.49 5.04
CA ASN A 123 -18.52 6.80 4.67
C ASN A 123 -19.49 6.48 5.80
N ARG A 124 -19.30 7.08 6.95
CA ARG A 124 -20.12 6.86 8.17
C ARG A 124 -21.63 7.01 7.97
N TYR A 125 -22.04 7.76 6.96
CA TYR A 125 -23.45 8.08 6.65
C TYR A 125 -23.95 7.42 5.38
N SER A 126 -23.13 6.64 4.69
CA SER A 126 -23.62 5.88 3.56
C SER A 126 -24.49 4.75 4.10
N MET A 127 -25.81 4.89 3.95
CA MET A 127 -26.69 3.74 4.10
C MET A 127 -26.19 2.68 3.12
N ILE A 128 -25.93 1.49 3.64
CA ILE A 128 -25.63 0.31 2.86
C ILE A 128 -26.93 0.00 2.09
N HIS A 129 -27.15 0.68 0.97
CA HIS A 129 -28.22 0.32 0.06
C HIS A 129 -27.85 -1.01 -0.57
N ALA A 130 -28.68 -1.98 -0.29
CA ALA A 130 -28.54 -3.35 -0.76
C ALA A 130 -28.06 -3.39 -2.21
N GLY A 131 -26.87 -3.90 -2.44
CA GLY A 131 -26.43 -4.40 -3.72
C GLY A 131 -25.15 -3.89 -4.32
N ILE A 132 -24.54 -2.79 -3.86
CA ILE A 132 -23.38 -2.22 -4.58
C ILE A 132 -22.27 -1.77 -3.61
N ILE A 133 -21.85 -2.64 -2.70
CA ILE A 133 -20.57 -2.42 -2.05
C ILE A 133 -19.56 -3.31 -2.77
N ARG A 134 -18.96 -2.74 -3.79
CA ARG A 134 -17.72 -3.28 -4.32
C ARG A 134 -16.61 -2.63 -3.49
N PRO A 135 -15.91 -3.34 -2.63
CA PRO A 135 -14.68 -2.82 -2.07
C PRO A 135 -13.66 -2.75 -3.21
N CYS A 136 -13.65 -1.61 -3.89
CA CYS A 136 -12.61 -1.31 -4.85
C CYS A 136 -11.29 -1.29 -4.10
N ALA A 137 -10.30 -2.01 -4.57
CA ALA A 137 -8.94 -1.86 -4.12
C ALA A 137 -8.35 -0.67 -4.91
N PRO A 138 -8.24 0.52 -4.32
CA PRO A 138 -7.61 1.62 -5.03
C PRO A 138 -6.16 1.22 -5.31
N TYR A 139 -5.76 1.32 -6.56
CA TYR A 139 -4.38 1.14 -6.95
C TYR A 139 -3.73 2.51 -7.07
N THR A 140 -2.68 2.72 -6.30
CA THR A 140 -1.81 3.88 -6.39
C THR A 140 -0.51 3.42 -7.02
N PRO A 141 -0.35 3.54 -8.36
CA PRO A 141 0.87 3.12 -9.04
C PRO A 141 2.09 3.85 -8.54
N VAL A 142 1.92 5.12 -8.24
CA VAL A 142 3.01 6.01 -7.79
C VAL A 142 2.44 7.02 -6.79
N ASP A 143 3.07 7.07 -5.63
CA ASP A 143 3.00 8.14 -4.65
C ASP A 143 4.44 8.61 -4.44
N ALA A 144 4.73 9.84 -4.82
CA ALA A 144 6.09 10.38 -4.82
C ALA A 144 6.15 11.62 -3.92
N GLU A 145 7.08 11.61 -3.00
CA GLU A 145 7.38 12.72 -2.10
C GLU A 145 8.85 13.11 -2.19
N LEU A 146 9.11 14.41 -2.19
CA LEU A 146 10.43 14.99 -2.10
C LEU A 146 10.47 15.99 -0.95
N GLY A 147 11.49 15.95 -0.12
CA GLY A 147 11.56 16.88 0.99
C GLY A 147 12.98 17.17 1.47
N PHE A 148 13.02 18.12 2.41
CA PHE A 148 14.23 18.60 3.04
C PHE A 148 14.02 18.60 4.55
N HIS A 149 14.98 18.05 5.27
CA HIS A 149 15.12 18.21 6.71
C HIS A 149 16.26 19.19 6.97
N ILE A 150 15.91 20.35 7.52
CA ILE A 150 16.87 21.41 7.86
C ILE A 150 16.96 21.50 9.37
N ARG A 151 18.13 21.24 9.92
CA ARG A 151 18.39 21.27 11.36
C ARG A 151 19.45 22.32 11.71
N PRO A 152 19.07 23.61 11.74
CA PRO A 152 20.01 24.70 12.00
C PRO A 152 20.56 24.68 13.44
N HIS A 153 19.82 24.09 14.36
CA HIS A 153 20.20 23.88 15.76
C HIS A 153 19.72 22.52 16.24
N ARG A 154 20.34 21.96 17.28
CA ARG A 154 19.99 20.64 17.80
C ARG A 154 18.52 20.50 18.22
N ASP A 155 17.91 21.61 18.66
CA ASP A 155 16.55 21.65 19.17
C ASP A 155 15.52 22.16 18.13
N VAL A 156 15.96 22.47 16.90
CA VAL A 156 15.12 23.00 15.83
C VAL A 156 15.22 22.11 14.61
N LEU A 157 14.06 21.54 14.18
CA LEU A 157 13.90 20.80 12.95
C LEU A 157 12.86 21.53 12.09
N ILE A 158 13.24 21.82 10.85
CA ILE A 158 12.36 22.38 9.83
C ILE A 158 12.22 21.32 8.74
N GLU A 159 11.00 20.94 8.43
CA GLU A 159 10.67 19.99 7.38
C GLU A 159 9.88 20.70 6.29
N ILE A 160 10.32 20.55 5.06
CA ILE A 160 9.66 21.09 3.88
C ILE A 160 9.53 19.93 2.91
N HIS A 161 8.31 19.59 2.53
CA HIS A 161 8.06 18.52 1.58
C HIS A 161 6.95 18.86 0.60
N GLY A 162 6.97 18.19 -0.52
CA GLY A 162 5.93 18.22 -1.52
C GLY A 162 5.83 16.88 -2.22
N GLY A 163 4.63 16.50 -2.58
CA GLY A 163 4.41 15.19 -3.18
C GLY A 163 3.35 15.20 -4.26
N TYR A 164 3.32 14.12 -5.01
CA TYR A 164 2.33 13.84 -6.05
C TYR A 164 1.92 12.38 -5.97
N ALA A 165 0.62 12.12 -5.90
CA ALA A 165 0.06 10.79 -5.92
C ALA A 165 -0.80 10.58 -7.18
N PHE A 166 -0.51 9.55 -7.94
CA PHE A 166 -1.34 9.09 -9.03
C PHE A 166 -2.16 7.89 -8.55
N ARG A 167 -3.48 8.01 -8.57
CA ARG A 167 -4.42 6.95 -8.14
C ARG A 167 -5.29 6.52 -9.30
N THR A 168 -5.43 5.22 -9.45
CA THR A 168 -6.35 4.63 -10.41
C THR A 168 -7.54 4.05 -9.65
N GLU A 169 -8.70 4.61 -9.82
CA GLU A 169 -9.89 4.26 -9.02
C GLU A 169 -10.47 2.88 -9.34
N ASP A 170 -10.07 2.21 -10.42
CA ASP A 170 -10.77 0.99 -10.84
C ASP A 170 -9.91 0.01 -11.65
N LEU A 171 -9.40 -1.04 -11.00
CA LEU A 171 -8.94 -2.25 -11.69
C LEU A 171 -10.11 -3.21 -12.01
N SER A 172 -11.34 -2.89 -11.60
CA SER A 172 -12.51 -3.77 -11.78
C SER A 172 -13.20 -3.63 -13.14
N LYS A 173 -12.79 -2.69 -13.98
CA LYS A 173 -13.37 -2.46 -15.31
C LYS A 173 -12.69 -3.18 -16.47
N VAL A 174 -11.74 -4.06 -16.18
CA VAL A 174 -11.16 -4.89 -17.24
C VAL A 174 -11.95 -6.17 -17.35
N ASN A 175 -13.07 -6.12 -18.00
CA ASN A 175 -13.76 -7.18 -18.75
C ASN A 175 -15.26 -6.84 -18.87
N GLU A 176 -15.60 -5.95 -19.76
CA GLU A 176 -16.84 -6.01 -20.53
C GLU A 176 -16.52 -6.46 -21.94
#